data_71ec1f028e5fcb20cd09f51c451f60db
#
_entry.id   71ec1f028e5fcb20cd09f51c451f60db
#
_cell.length_a   1.000
_cell.length_b   1.000
_cell.length_c   1.000
_cell.angle_alpha   90.00
_cell.angle_beta   90.00
_cell.angle_gamma   90.00
#
_symmetry.space_group_name_H-M   'P 1'
#
loop_
_entity.id
_entity.type
_entity.pdbx_description
1 polymer ?
#
loop_
_entity_poly.entity_id
_entity_poly.type
_entity_poly.pdbx_seq_one_letter_code
_entity_poly.pdbx_strand_id
1 'polypeptide(L)'
;RVGIARAFAIEPKMLLMDEPFGALDALTRGVIQDELLSICAETHQTIVLITNDVDEAILLADKIILMTNGPEAKIAEIVVNTLPRNRTRHDLHKHPHYYRIRNHLVDFLVSRSKLLREATPAGYDPRHPPQVRPGQEPDADTNLEDERVRPLRQPLSSPAAALQAGV
;
A
#
# COMPACT_ATOMS: atom_id res chain seq x y z
N ARG A 1 7.17 -4.27 18.85
CA ARG A 1 6.88 -5.72 18.66
C ARG A 1 5.60 -6.16 19.36
N VAL A 2 5.49 -6.01 20.68
CA VAL A 2 4.33 -6.47 21.45
C VAL A 2 3.02 -5.79 21.01
N GLY A 3 3.05 -4.50 20.67
CA GLY A 3 1.87 -3.75 20.21
C GLY A 3 1.29 -4.30 18.90
N ILE A 4 2.15 -4.62 17.93
CA ILE A 4 1.74 -5.20 16.65
C ILE A 4 1.14 -6.59 16.87
N ALA A 5 1.82 -7.48 17.60
CA ALA A 5 1.32 -8.81 17.89
C ALA A 5 -0.04 -8.79 18.62
N ARG A 6 -0.21 -7.86 19.56
CA ARG A 6 -1.47 -7.68 20.29
C ARG A 6 -2.60 -7.18 19.40
N ALA A 7 -2.30 -6.33 18.42
CA ALA A 7 -3.28 -5.83 17.46
C ALA A 7 -3.76 -6.93 16.50
N PHE A 8 -2.90 -7.87 16.13
CA PHE A 8 -3.28 -9.02 15.31
C PHE A 8 -4.06 -10.09 16.11
N ALA A 9 -3.78 -10.25 17.39
CA ALA A 9 -4.38 -11.31 18.24
C ALA A 9 -5.91 -11.21 18.37
N ILE A 10 -6.52 -10.05 18.08
CA ILE A 10 -7.96 -9.84 18.12
C ILE A 10 -8.64 -10.03 16.75
N GLU A 11 -7.89 -10.46 15.73
CA GLU A 11 -8.35 -10.70 14.36
C GLU A 11 -9.24 -9.57 13.80
N PRO A 12 -8.77 -8.30 13.81
CA PRO A 12 -9.59 -7.18 13.37
C PRO A 12 -9.84 -7.25 11.86
N LYS A 13 -10.97 -6.77 11.39
CA LYS A 13 -11.25 -6.65 9.94
C LYS A 13 -10.32 -5.68 9.23
N MET A 14 -9.86 -4.67 9.95
CA MET A 14 -8.93 -3.65 9.46
C MET A 14 -7.99 -3.26 10.60
N LEU A 15 -6.70 -3.14 10.29
CA LEU A 15 -5.67 -2.69 11.20
C LEU A 15 -5.15 -1.31 10.79
N LEU A 16 -5.18 -0.37 11.72
CA LEU A 16 -4.61 0.97 11.53
C LEU A 16 -3.31 1.06 12.31
N MET A 17 -2.23 1.49 11.65
CA MET A 17 -0.91 1.65 12.25
C MET A 17 -0.37 3.05 11.91
N ASP A 18 0.06 3.76 12.95
CA ASP A 18 0.66 5.08 12.82
C ASP A 18 2.14 5.00 13.22
N GLU A 19 3.04 5.24 12.25
CA GLU A 19 4.50 5.18 12.39
C GLU A 19 5.02 3.95 13.18
N PRO A 20 4.56 2.72 12.87
CA PRO A 20 4.78 1.56 13.75
C PRO A 20 6.25 1.14 13.84
N PHE A 21 7.08 1.57 12.91
CA PHE A 21 8.50 1.20 12.83
C PHE A 21 9.46 2.34 13.16
N GLY A 22 8.94 3.56 13.40
CA GLY A 22 9.75 4.77 13.60
C GLY A 22 10.73 4.67 14.78
N ALA A 23 10.36 3.97 15.85
CA ALA A 23 11.21 3.80 17.05
C ALA A 23 12.18 2.60 16.97
N LEU A 24 12.24 1.87 15.84
CA LEU A 24 13.07 0.68 15.69
C LEU A 24 14.41 1.01 15.00
N ASP A 25 15.48 0.33 15.43
CA ASP A 25 16.73 0.32 14.70
C ASP A 25 16.57 -0.37 13.32
N ALA A 26 17.48 -0.12 12.40
CA ALA A 26 17.36 -0.55 11.01
C ALA A 26 17.25 -2.07 10.83
N LEU A 27 17.99 -2.86 11.63
CA LEU A 27 17.96 -4.33 11.53
C LEU A 27 16.64 -4.88 12.07
N THR A 28 16.24 -4.44 13.26
CA THR A 28 14.96 -4.83 13.87
C THR A 28 13.78 -4.41 13.00
N ARG A 29 13.81 -3.19 12.43
CA ARG A 29 12.78 -2.69 11.51
C ARG A 29 12.60 -3.63 10.32
N GLY A 30 13.72 -4.03 9.68
CA GLY A 30 13.68 -4.97 8.55
C GLY A 30 12.97 -6.27 8.88
N VAL A 31 13.35 -6.91 9.98
CA VAL A 31 12.75 -8.18 10.43
C VAL A 31 11.24 -8.04 10.69
N ILE A 32 10.82 -6.97 11.38
CA ILE A 32 9.41 -6.78 11.70
C ILE A 32 8.57 -6.46 10.45
N GLN A 33 9.12 -5.74 9.48
CA GLN A 33 8.44 -5.48 8.21
C GLN A 33 8.27 -6.75 7.38
N ASP A 34 9.28 -7.63 7.35
CA ASP A 34 9.19 -8.91 6.66
C ASP A 34 8.18 -9.85 7.35
N GLU A 35 8.15 -9.88 8.69
CA GLU A 35 7.11 -10.58 9.47
C GLU A 35 5.71 -10.05 9.16
N LEU A 36 5.54 -8.72 9.08
CA LEU A 36 4.26 -8.10 8.72
C LEU A 36 3.79 -8.52 7.33
N LEU A 37 4.68 -8.51 6.33
CA LEU A 37 4.36 -8.96 4.97
C LEU A 37 3.90 -10.44 4.95
N SER A 38 4.56 -11.31 5.72
CA SER A 38 4.18 -12.72 5.83
C SER A 38 2.79 -12.88 6.44
N ILE A 39 2.51 -12.21 7.55
CA ILE A 39 1.19 -12.24 8.21
C ILE A 39 0.10 -11.72 7.26
N CYS A 40 0.36 -10.61 6.55
CA CYS A 40 -0.59 -10.06 5.58
C CYS A 40 -0.89 -11.02 4.43
N ALA A 41 0.12 -11.75 3.96
CA ALA A 41 -0.04 -12.74 2.90
C ALA A 41 -0.91 -13.93 3.34
N GLU A 42 -0.77 -14.35 4.59
CA GLU A 42 -1.52 -15.46 5.18
C GLU A 42 -2.95 -15.09 5.58
N THR A 43 -3.11 -13.92 6.22
CA THR A 43 -4.41 -13.52 6.80
C THR A 43 -5.30 -12.73 5.84
N HIS A 44 -4.75 -12.22 4.73
CA HIS A 44 -5.44 -11.32 3.80
C HIS A 44 -6.07 -10.10 4.48
N GLN A 45 -5.49 -9.64 5.57
CA GLN A 45 -6.01 -8.55 6.38
C GLN A 45 -5.84 -7.20 5.68
N THR A 46 -6.83 -6.33 5.80
CA THR A 46 -6.70 -4.95 5.34
C THR A 46 -5.91 -4.14 6.35
N ILE A 47 -4.81 -3.53 5.90
CA ILE A 47 -3.95 -2.69 6.73
C ILE A 47 -3.88 -1.29 6.15
N VAL A 48 -4.05 -0.30 7.00
CA VAL A 48 -3.77 1.10 6.71
C VAL A 48 -2.58 1.51 7.57
N LEU A 49 -1.50 1.91 6.90
CA LEU A 49 -0.24 2.30 7.51
C LEU A 49 0.02 3.78 7.23
N ILE A 50 0.33 4.54 8.27
CA ILE A 50 0.84 5.90 8.15
C ILE A 50 2.35 5.84 8.37
N THR A 51 3.11 6.38 7.43
CA THR A 51 4.57 6.44 7.51
C THR A 51 5.11 7.65 6.76
N ASN A 52 6.25 8.17 7.21
CA ASN A 52 7.05 9.18 6.51
C ASN A 52 8.19 8.56 5.67
N ASP A 53 8.35 7.24 5.71
CA ASP A 53 9.38 6.53 4.97
C ASP A 53 8.85 6.04 3.61
N VAL A 54 9.38 6.64 2.53
CA VAL A 54 8.99 6.32 1.14
C VAL A 54 9.29 4.86 0.78
N ASP A 55 10.45 4.35 1.21
CA ASP A 55 10.87 2.99 0.87
C ASP A 55 10.03 1.95 1.63
N GLU A 56 9.61 2.28 2.85
CA GLU A 56 8.66 1.49 3.63
C GLU A 56 7.28 1.46 2.96
N ALA A 57 6.77 2.60 2.51
CA ALA A 57 5.50 2.67 1.81
C ALA A 57 5.52 1.81 0.52
N ILE A 58 6.62 1.87 -0.26
CA ILE A 58 6.77 1.06 -1.47
C ILE A 58 6.87 -0.44 -1.15
N LEU A 59 7.57 -0.80 -0.08
CA LEU A 59 7.73 -2.19 0.33
C LEU A 59 6.40 -2.81 0.76
N LEU A 60 5.61 -2.11 1.58
CA LEU A 60 4.48 -2.68 2.29
C LEU A 60 3.14 -2.50 1.57
N ALA A 61 2.93 -1.38 0.87
CA ALA A 61 1.61 -1.02 0.39
C ALA A 61 1.31 -1.48 -1.04
N ASP A 62 0.06 -1.87 -1.32
CA ASP A 62 -0.49 -2.05 -2.67
C ASP A 62 -0.92 -0.70 -3.28
N LYS A 63 -1.37 0.23 -2.42
CA LYS A 63 -1.74 1.60 -2.80
C LYS A 63 -1.17 2.56 -1.79
N ILE A 64 -0.59 3.66 -2.27
CA ILE A 64 0.00 4.71 -1.43
C ILE A 64 -0.84 5.97 -1.60
N ILE A 65 -1.38 6.46 -0.51
CA ILE A 65 -2.22 7.65 -0.48
C ILE A 65 -1.33 8.85 -0.15
N LEU A 66 -1.23 9.80 -1.07
CA LEU A 66 -0.50 11.04 -0.86
C LEU A 66 -1.44 12.14 -0.42
N MET A 67 -1.07 12.83 0.64
CA MET A 67 -1.86 13.92 1.22
C MET A 67 -1.14 15.26 1.05
N THR A 68 -1.92 16.33 0.89
CA THR A 68 -1.37 17.68 0.92
C THR A 68 -0.99 18.10 2.34
N ASN A 69 -0.11 19.09 2.47
CA ASN A 69 0.26 19.65 3.76
C ASN A 69 -0.79 20.62 4.31
N GLY A 70 -0.86 20.76 5.62
CA GLY A 70 -1.58 21.84 6.32
C GLY A 70 -2.88 21.43 6.99
N PRO A 71 -3.56 22.39 7.64
CA PRO A 71 -4.73 22.12 8.48
C PRO A 71 -5.95 21.60 7.72
N GLU A 72 -6.02 21.85 6.42
CA GLU A 72 -7.06 21.35 5.51
C GLU A 72 -6.47 20.32 4.54
N ALA A 73 -5.68 19.38 5.05
CA ALA A 73 -5.07 18.35 4.24
C ALA A 73 -6.11 17.52 3.49
N LYS A 74 -5.84 17.28 2.20
CA LYS A 74 -6.70 16.50 1.28
C LYS A 74 -5.88 15.37 0.68
N ILE A 75 -6.56 14.32 0.21
CA ILE A 75 -5.91 13.30 -0.59
C ILE A 75 -5.57 13.93 -1.94
N ALA A 76 -4.29 14.09 -2.22
CA ALA A 76 -3.83 14.66 -3.48
C ALA A 76 -3.92 13.65 -4.62
N GLU A 77 -3.42 12.44 -4.38
CA GLU A 77 -3.45 11.34 -5.35
C GLU A 77 -3.29 9.99 -4.65
N ILE A 78 -3.67 8.93 -5.35
CA ILE A 78 -3.46 7.54 -4.95
C ILE A 78 -2.48 6.92 -5.94
N VAL A 79 -1.29 6.56 -5.48
CA VAL A 79 -0.28 5.87 -6.28
C VAL A 79 -0.53 4.37 -6.18
N VAL A 80 -0.84 3.74 -7.30
CA VAL A 80 -0.95 2.27 -7.39
C VAL A 80 0.45 1.68 -7.49
N ASN A 81 0.79 0.82 -6.55
CA ASN A 81 2.08 0.15 -6.55
C ASN A 81 2.09 -0.99 -7.58
N THR A 82 2.84 -0.79 -8.65
CA THR A 82 2.94 -1.74 -9.77
C THR A 82 3.98 -2.84 -9.56
N LEU A 83 4.63 -2.87 -8.39
CA LEU A 83 5.58 -3.93 -8.03
C LEU A 83 4.83 -5.23 -7.68
N PRO A 84 5.45 -6.40 -7.90
CA PRO A 84 4.89 -7.68 -7.50
C PRO A 84 4.53 -7.71 -6.00
N ARG A 85 3.45 -8.41 -5.65
CA ARG A 85 3.02 -8.52 -4.23
C ARG A 85 3.99 -9.32 -3.36
N ASN A 86 4.70 -10.26 -3.95
CA ASN A 86 5.73 -11.07 -3.29
C ASN A 86 7.11 -10.39 -3.26
N ARG A 87 7.13 -9.06 -3.30
CA ARG A 87 8.36 -8.27 -3.24
C ARG A 87 9.09 -8.46 -1.92
N THR A 88 10.41 -8.52 -2.01
CA THR A 88 11.29 -8.58 -0.85
C THR A 88 12.13 -7.30 -0.77
N ARG A 89 12.61 -6.96 0.41
CA ARG A 89 13.53 -5.83 0.60
C ARG A 89 14.77 -5.96 -0.28
N HIS A 90 15.28 -7.18 -0.44
CA HIS A 90 16.48 -7.46 -1.23
C HIS A 90 16.27 -7.19 -2.73
N ASP A 91 15.10 -7.52 -3.27
CA ASP A 91 14.82 -7.43 -4.70
C ASP A 91 14.11 -6.14 -5.11
N LEU A 92 13.62 -5.39 -4.13
CA LEU A 92 12.87 -4.16 -4.35
C LEU A 92 13.61 -3.18 -5.28
N HIS A 93 14.88 -2.91 -5.00
CA HIS A 93 15.70 -1.96 -5.75
C HIS A 93 16.11 -2.45 -7.14
N LYS A 94 15.98 -3.74 -7.42
CA LYS A 94 16.30 -4.34 -8.72
C LYS A 94 15.15 -4.21 -9.71
N HIS A 95 13.95 -3.96 -9.22
CA HIS A 95 12.78 -3.88 -10.07
C HIS A 95 12.75 -2.55 -10.85
N PRO A 96 12.53 -2.55 -12.18
CA PRO A 96 12.59 -1.34 -13.01
C PRO A 96 11.59 -0.26 -12.61
N HIS A 97 10.45 -0.64 -12.03
CA HIS A 97 9.43 0.31 -11.59
C HIS A 97 9.72 0.92 -10.21
N TYR A 98 10.63 0.35 -9.41
CA TYR A 98 10.91 0.85 -8.07
C TYR A 98 11.32 2.33 -8.07
N TYR A 99 12.34 2.69 -8.85
CA TYR A 99 12.82 4.07 -8.91
C TYR A 99 11.81 5.04 -9.53
N ARG A 100 10.94 4.56 -10.42
CA ARG A 100 9.87 5.41 -10.99
C ARG A 100 8.83 5.76 -9.93
N ILE A 101 8.39 4.79 -9.14
CA ILE A 101 7.48 5.02 -8.02
C ILE A 101 8.16 5.90 -6.98
N ARG A 102 9.38 5.57 -6.58
CA ARG A 102 10.13 6.30 -5.56
C ARG A 102 10.34 7.77 -5.94
N ASN A 103 10.79 8.02 -7.14
CA ASN A 103 11.01 9.39 -7.62
C ASN A 103 9.71 10.19 -7.67
N HIS A 104 8.60 9.58 -8.12
CA HIS A 104 7.28 10.20 -8.11
C HIS A 104 6.85 10.61 -6.69
N LEU A 105 7.02 9.72 -5.70
CA LEU A 105 6.69 10.00 -4.30
C LEU A 105 7.57 11.12 -3.72
N VAL A 106 8.88 11.06 -3.97
CA VAL A 106 9.82 12.10 -3.51
C VAL A 106 9.52 13.44 -4.15
N ASP A 107 9.28 13.49 -5.47
CA ASP A 107 8.91 14.72 -6.18
C ASP A 107 7.62 15.32 -5.62
N PHE A 108 6.61 14.50 -5.35
CA PHE A 108 5.41 14.94 -4.68
C PHE A 108 5.68 15.56 -3.31
N LEU A 109 6.45 14.89 -2.46
CA LEU A 109 6.74 15.36 -1.11
C LEU A 109 7.53 16.67 -1.09
N VAL A 110 8.48 16.83 -2.02
CA VAL A 110 9.34 18.02 -2.09
C VAL A 110 8.66 19.20 -2.78
N SER A 111 8.00 18.96 -3.90
CA SER A 111 7.56 20.03 -4.81
C SER A 111 6.04 20.21 -4.82
N ARG A 112 5.29 19.14 -4.95
CA ARG A 112 3.85 19.18 -5.24
C ARG A 112 2.98 19.40 -4.02
N SER A 113 3.37 18.91 -2.85
CA SER A 113 2.55 19.01 -1.65
C SER A 113 2.26 20.45 -1.22
N LYS A 114 3.18 21.38 -1.49
CA LYS A 114 3.02 22.82 -1.22
C LYS A 114 2.08 23.46 -2.24
N LEU A 115 2.28 23.19 -3.53
CA LEU A 115 1.50 23.77 -4.61
C LEU A 115 0.02 23.36 -4.55
N LEU A 116 -0.26 22.08 -4.26
CA LEU A 116 -1.63 21.57 -4.16
C LEU A 116 -2.40 22.09 -2.93
N ARG A 117 -1.68 22.57 -1.92
CA ARG A 117 -2.29 23.28 -0.79
C ARG A 117 -2.83 24.66 -1.21
N GLU A 118 -2.08 25.37 -2.05
CA GLU A 118 -2.39 26.74 -2.45
C GLU A 118 -3.47 26.82 -3.53
N ALA A 119 -3.56 25.80 -4.39
CA ALA A 119 -4.53 25.74 -5.46
C ALA A 119 -5.13 24.33 -5.57
N THR A 120 -6.37 24.15 -5.11
CA THR A 120 -7.12 22.93 -5.43
C THR A 120 -7.39 22.90 -6.94
N PRO A 121 -6.99 21.87 -7.68
CA PRO A 121 -7.26 21.78 -9.11
C PRO A 121 -8.75 21.92 -9.42
N ALA A 122 -9.07 22.62 -10.49
CA ALA A 122 -10.46 22.73 -10.97
C ALA A 122 -11.00 21.32 -11.25
N GLY A 123 -12.15 20.98 -10.64
CA GLY A 123 -12.75 19.65 -10.79
C GLY A 123 -12.23 18.56 -9.81
N TYR A 124 -11.44 18.95 -8.81
CA TYR A 124 -11.04 18.00 -7.77
C TYR A 124 -12.25 17.51 -6.96
N ASP A 125 -12.49 16.19 -6.98
CA ASP A 125 -13.48 15.52 -6.16
C ASP A 125 -12.79 14.71 -5.03
N PRO A 126 -12.99 15.09 -3.76
CA PRO A 126 -12.39 14.37 -2.62
C PRO A 126 -12.82 12.90 -2.51
N ARG A 127 -13.96 12.54 -3.10
CA ARG A 127 -14.49 11.17 -3.11
C ARG A 127 -13.82 10.30 -4.17
N HIS A 128 -13.28 10.92 -5.21
CA HIS A 128 -12.63 10.27 -6.35
C HIS A 128 -11.27 10.89 -6.62
N PRO A 129 -10.29 10.75 -5.72
CA PRO A 129 -8.95 11.30 -5.91
C PRO A 129 -8.28 10.64 -7.13
N PRO A 130 -7.43 11.36 -7.88
CA PRO A 130 -6.74 10.83 -9.05
C PRO A 130 -5.87 9.62 -8.67
N GLN A 131 -5.91 8.57 -9.49
CA GLN A 131 -5.05 7.40 -9.35
C GLN A 131 -3.91 7.47 -10.37
N VAL A 132 -2.69 7.23 -9.91
CA VAL A 132 -1.47 7.31 -10.72
C VAL A 132 -0.72 5.98 -10.68
N ARG A 133 -0.18 5.56 -11.82
CA ARG A 133 0.66 4.36 -11.98
C ARG A 133 2.03 4.75 -12.52
N PRO A 134 2.97 5.20 -11.69
CA PRO A 134 4.28 5.62 -12.18
C PRO A 134 4.99 4.48 -12.91
N GLY A 135 5.39 4.74 -14.17
CA GLY A 135 6.10 3.77 -15.00
C GLY A 135 5.25 2.89 -15.89
N GLN A 136 3.93 2.96 -15.77
CA GLN A 136 3.02 2.51 -16.82
C GLN A 136 2.58 3.73 -17.62
N GLU A 137 2.79 3.73 -18.94
CA GLU A 137 2.14 4.71 -19.80
C GLU A 137 0.62 4.47 -19.71
N PRO A 138 -0.19 5.52 -19.72
CA PRO A 138 -1.64 5.33 -19.76
C PRO A 138 -1.95 4.58 -21.07
N ASP A 139 -2.36 3.33 -20.94
CA ASP A 139 -2.95 2.60 -22.05
C ASP A 139 -4.14 3.43 -22.54
N ALA A 140 -4.14 3.79 -23.83
CA ALA A 140 -5.10 4.69 -24.45
C ALA A 140 -6.57 4.19 -24.36
N ASP A 141 -6.79 2.99 -23.84
CA ASP A 141 -8.10 2.30 -23.80
C ASP A 141 -8.50 1.73 -22.44
N THR A 142 -7.81 2.07 -21.35
CA THR A 142 -8.26 1.58 -20.03
C THR A 142 -9.37 2.50 -19.52
N ASN A 143 -10.58 2.14 -19.87
CA ASN A 143 -11.80 2.69 -19.29
C ASN A 143 -11.76 2.47 -17.77
N LEU A 144 -11.56 3.55 -17.00
CA LEU A 144 -11.41 3.55 -15.54
C LEU A 144 -12.66 3.08 -14.77
N GLU A 145 -13.68 2.59 -15.48
CA GLU A 145 -14.95 2.17 -14.88
C GLU A 145 -14.94 0.74 -14.32
N ASP A 146 -13.99 -0.12 -14.71
CA ASP A 146 -14.08 -1.56 -14.43
C ASP A 146 -13.27 -2.03 -13.18
N GLU A 147 -12.54 -1.16 -12.51
CA GLU A 147 -11.83 -1.50 -11.26
C GLU A 147 -12.58 -1.14 -9.98
N ARG A 148 -13.82 -0.69 -10.06
CA ARG A 148 -14.55 -0.19 -8.88
C ARG A 148 -14.92 -1.27 -7.89
N VAL A 149 -15.01 -2.53 -8.27
CA VAL A 149 -15.30 -3.63 -7.33
C VAL A 149 -14.82 -4.95 -7.92
N ARG A 150 -13.58 -5.34 -7.69
CA ARG A 150 -13.34 -6.78 -7.63
C ARG A 150 -13.75 -7.24 -6.24
N PRO A 151 -14.77 -8.10 -6.12
CA PRO A 151 -15.07 -8.71 -4.83
C PRO A 151 -13.81 -9.43 -4.35
N LEU A 152 -13.48 -9.27 -3.08
CA LEU A 152 -12.46 -10.04 -2.39
C LEU A 152 -12.65 -11.50 -2.79
N ARG A 153 -11.60 -12.11 -3.35
CA ARG A 153 -11.62 -13.48 -3.88
C ARG A 153 -12.35 -14.40 -2.91
N GLN A 154 -13.21 -15.26 -3.48
CA GLN A 154 -13.88 -16.33 -2.76
C GLN A 154 -12.84 -17.10 -1.92
N PRO A 155 -13.17 -17.52 -0.69
CA PRO A 155 -12.29 -18.34 0.12
C PRO A 155 -11.92 -19.60 -0.67
N LEU A 156 -10.63 -19.91 -0.72
CA LEU A 156 -10.16 -21.17 -1.23
C LEU A 156 -10.90 -22.28 -0.47
N SER A 157 -11.56 -23.17 -1.23
CA SER A 157 -12.25 -24.34 -0.70
C SER A 157 -11.33 -25.07 0.27
N SER A 158 -11.84 -25.28 1.48
CA SER A 158 -11.22 -26.04 2.58
C SER A 158 -10.64 -27.37 2.07
N PRO A 159 -9.43 -27.79 2.50
CA PRO A 159 -8.83 -29.08 2.13
C PRO A 159 -9.49 -30.31 2.77
N ALA A 160 -10.72 -30.19 3.29
CA ALA A 160 -11.42 -31.28 3.99
C ALA A 160 -12.13 -32.29 3.05
N ALA A 161 -12.07 -32.14 1.72
CA ALA A 161 -12.76 -33.03 0.79
C ALA A 161 -11.89 -34.13 0.15
N ALA A 162 -10.62 -34.26 0.52
CA ALA A 162 -9.70 -35.22 -0.09
C ALA A 162 -9.48 -36.53 0.72
N LEU A 163 -10.26 -36.77 1.75
CA LEU A 163 -10.03 -37.94 2.66
C LEU A 163 -11.17 -38.99 2.63
N GLN A 164 -12.01 -39.03 1.61
CA GLN A 164 -13.07 -40.02 1.46
C GLN A 164 -13.13 -40.72 0.09
N ALA A 165 -12.00 -40.99 -0.52
CA ALA A 165 -11.94 -41.86 -1.68
C ALA A 165 -10.70 -42.77 -1.58
N GLY A 166 -10.77 -43.78 -0.73
CA GLY A 166 -9.72 -44.76 -0.58
C GLY A 166 -10.14 -45.90 0.37
N VAL A 167 -11.08 -46.73 -0.08
CA VAL A 167 -11.24 -48.14 0.28
C VAL A 167 -11.47 -48.91 -0.98
#